data_a30859e64e753b290e92b86c31cf1e1d
#
_entry.id   a30859e64e753b290e92b86c31cf1e1d
#
_cell.length_a   1.000
_cell.length_b   1.000
_cell.length_c   1.000
_cell.angle_alpha   90.00
_cell.angle_beta   90.00
_cell.angle_gamma   90.00
#
_symmetry.space_group_name_H-M   'P 1'
#
loop_
_entity.id
_entity.type
_entity.pdbx_description
1 polymer ?
#
loop_
_entity_poly.entity_id
_entity_poly.type
_entity_poly.pdbx_seq_one_letter_code
_entity_poly.pdbx_strand_id
1 'polypeptide(L)'
;MKFASLLLASAVMLISCDKTGGDDTGLDAGFQISSNKNVIQSNGADAVTFTAELDGKDVTAETTFYLKDSMTPLDGNKLTADKVGVYHVIGMYGTFYTEEPIAVTAIDMEVPAPAEDPAASNTSFVHRAFLNQYTGTGCGYCPGMVSALRAAFEDEETKNMAVHAAVHSYNAGDPAYIGAPKASGYPYMEIDMAVSFSYDLDPDAKAGVLKKALSERVSVPAKVGISANPISKDDVLVVTVEVKAAEDGEYNLGVWFLQDNVYGQQTDYLGIADNSYNYHENCVRSADSRFGSSFAGHPLGQIKKGETAQRTFVLNIDREAWKLKDLNDLHFAAFVTAKNGRNYNVVNVVDCKISEPTPYQYK
;
A
#
# COMPACT_ATOMS: atom_id res chain seq x y z
N MET A 1 14.07 28.05 19.30
CA MET A 1 13.43 28.48 18.04
C MET A 1 12.38 27.44 17.73
N LYS A 2 11.10 27.83 17.71
CA LYS A 2 9.98 26.89 17.48
C LYS A 2 9.89 26.63 15.98
N PHE A 3 10.16 25.40 15.54
CA PHE A 3 9.86 24.96 14.18
C PHE A 3 8.35 24.74 14.05
N ALA A 4 7.73 25.47 13.16
CA ALA A 4 6.33 25.28 12.82
C ALA A 4 6.20 23.99 12.01
N SER A 5 5.53 23.00 12.58
CA SER A 5 5.12 21.79 11.88
C SER A 5 4.14 22.16 10.77
N LEU A 6 4.58 22.05 9.53
CA LEU A 6 3.72 22.16 8.36
C LEU A 6 3.01 20.81 8.18
N LEU A 7 1.77 20.74 8.64
CA LEU A 7 0.85 19.63 8.35
C LEU A 7 0.53 19.61 6.85
N LEU A 8 1.23 18.79 6.08
CA LEU A 8 0.85 18.48 4.71
C LEU A 8 -0.15 17.32 4.74
N ALA A 9 -1.43 17.67 4.88
CA ALA A 9 -2.51 16.75 4.57
C ALA A 9 -2.66 16.68 3.05
N SER A 10 -2.04 15.71 2.39
CA SER A 10 -2.24 15.46 0.96
C SER A 10 -3.60 14.80 0.74
N ALA A 11 -4.66 15.61 0.66
CA ALA A 11 -5.94 15.16 0.13
C ALA A 11 -5.85 15.14 -1.40
N VAL A 12 -5.47 14.01 -1.99
CA VAL A 12 -5.65 13.78 -3.42
C VAL A 12 -7.10 13.39 -3.64
N MET A 13 -7.93 14.33 -4.10
CA MET A 13 -9.26 14.04 -4.60
C MET A 13 -9.13 13.45 -6.00
N LEU A 14 -9.30 12.13 -6.11
CA LEU A 14 -9.61 11.49 -7.40
C LEU A 14 -11.14 11.54 -7.57
N ILE A 15 -11.61 12.44 -8.40
CA ILE A 15 -12.99 12.44 -8.89
C ILE A 15 -13.04 11.44 -10.04
N SER A 16 -13.63 10.27 -9.78
CA SER A 16 -14.05 9.37 -10.86
C SER A 16 -15.28 9.98 -11.52
N CYS A 17 -15.14 10.53 -12.70
CA CYS A 17 -16.27 10.84 -13.56
C CYS A 17 -16.69 9.58 -14.32
N ASP A 18 -17.85 9.07 -13.99
CA ASP A 18 -18.59 8.12 -14.83
C ASP A 18 -19.06 8.88 -16.09
N LYS A 19 -18.45 8.61 -17.24
CA LYS A 19 -18.91 9.17 -18.52
C LYS A 19 -19.96 8.26 -19.12
N THR A 20 -21.23 8.63 -18.99
CA THR A 20 -22.27 8.22 -19.90
C THR A 20 -22.65 9.41 -20.77
N GLY A 21 -22.50 9.29 -22.10
CA GLY A 21 -23.06 10.21 -23.08
C GLY A 21 -22.04 10.90 -23.96
N GLY A 22 -22.03 10.52 -25.23
CA GLY A 22 -21.09 10.97 -26.24
C GLY A 22 -21.20 12.45 -26.57
N ASP A 23 -20.05 13.03 -26.86
CA ASP A 23 -19.89 13.98 -27.98
C ASP A 23 -18.44 13.88 -28.45
N ASP A 24 -18.31 13.70 -29.76
CA ASP A 24 -17.07 13.44 -30.48
C ASP A 24 -16.25 14.75 -30.60
N THR A 25 -15.62 15.15 -29.54
CA THR A 25 -14.55 16.18 -29.57
C THR A 25 -13.23 15.48 -29.21
N GLY A 26 -12.39 15.25 -30.21
CA GLY A 26 -11.09 14.56 -30.23
C GLY A 26 -10.10 14.75 -29.06
N LEU A 27 -10.56 14.57 -27.83
CA LEU A 27 -9.81 14.77 -26.57
C LEU A 27 -9.48 13.47 -25.82
N ASP A 28 -9.79 12.30 -26.37
CA ASP A 28 -9.36 11.00 -25.84
C ASP A 28 -8.16 10.44 -26.63
N ALA A 29 -7.22 11.29 -26.96
CA ALA A 29 -5.91 10.79 -27.34
C ALA A 29 -5.23 10.23 -26.11
N GLY A 30 -4.80 8.97 -26.13
CA GLY A 30 -4.13 8.27 -25.03
C GLY A 30 -2.76 8.85 -24.70
N PHE A 31 -2.67 10.19 -24.55
CA PHE A 31 -1.45 10.87 -24.14
C PHE A 31 -1.25 10.73 -22.62
N GLN A 32 -0.17 10.11 -22.24
CA GLN A 32 0.18 9.87 -20.86
C GLN A 32 1.66 10.07 -20.63
N ILE A 33 2.02 10.44 -19.39
CA ILE A 33 3.42 10.49 -18.94
C ILE A 33 3.64 9.49 -17.82
N SER A 34 4.88 9.03 -17.69
CA SER A 34 5.32 8.18 -16.60
C SER A 34 6.67 8.65 -16.07
N SER A 35 7.08 8.14 -14.92
CA SER A 35 8.36 8.46 -14.28
C SER A 35 9.06 7.20 -13.81
N ASN A 36 10.40 7.19 -13.84
CA ASN A 36 11.21 6.07 -13.38
C ASN A 36 11.20 5.92 -11.84
N LYS A 37 10.86 6.96 -11.10
CA LYS A 37 10.71 6.98 -9.63
C LYS A 37 9.82 8.14 -9.18
N ASN A 38 9.32 8.05 -7.97
CA ASN A 38 8.39 9.04 -7.40
C ASN A 38 8.94 9.79 -6.18
N VAL A 39 10.12 9.40 -5.67
CA VAL A 39 10.82 10.06 -4.57
C VAL A 39 12.26 10.31 -4.97
N ILE A 40 12.78 11.48 -4.65
CA ILE A 40 14.17 11.90 -4.87
C ILE A 40 14.74 12.55 -3.62
N GLN A 41 16.05 12.54 -3.50
CA GLN A 41 16.75 13.31 -2.49
C GLN A 41 16.80 14.79 -2.88
N SER A 42 16.55 15.70 -1.93
CA SER A 42 16.58 17.15 -2.14
C SER A 42 18.02 17.72 -2.12
N ASN A 43 18.92 17.12 -2.90
CA ASN A 43 20.35 17.47 -2.96
C ASN A 43 20.76 18.17 -4.27
N GLY A 44 19.81 18.46 -5.15
CA GLY A 44 20.03 19.08 -6.47
C GLY A 44 20.67 18.16 -7.52
N ALA A 45 21.04 16.93 -7.15
CA ALA A 45 21.73 15.97 -8.03
C ALA A 45 20.89 14.73 -8.33
N ASP A 46 20.09 14.26 -7.36
CA ASP A 46 19.20 13.12 -7.56
C ASP A 46 18.04 13.52 -8.48
N ALA A 47 17.92 12.85 -9.62
CA ALA A 47 16.97 13.20 -10.68
C ALA A 47 15.93 12.12 -10.92
N VAL A 48 14.66 12.51 -11.10
CA VAL A 48 13.66 11.68 -11.74
C VAL A 48 13.63 11.97 -13.23
N THR A 49 13.42 10.93 -14.04
CA THR A 49 13.31 11.01 -15.50
C THR A 49 11.87 10.66 -15.90
N PHE A 50 11.28 11.47 -16.78
CA PHE A 50 9.95 11.26 -17.31
C PHE A 50 9.99 10.70 -18.73
N THR A 51 8.97 9.92 -19.08
CA THR A 51 8.69 9.48 -20.44
C THR A 51 7.28 9.88 -20.82
N ALA A 52 7.03 10.02 -22.11
CA ALA A 52 5.70 10.36 -22.64
C ALA A 52 5.32 9.42 -23.77
N GLU A 53 4.07 9.02 -23.80
CA GLU A 53 3.51 8.11 -24.79
C GLU A 53 2.20 8.67 -25.34
N LEU A 54 1.99 8.54 -26.64
CA LEU A 54 0.73 8.82 -27.31
C LEU A 54 0.30 7.59 -28.11
N ASP A 55 -0.82 6.98 -27.75
CA ASP A 55 -1.38 5.80 -28.41
C ASP A 55 -0.36 4.65 -28.59
N GLY A 56 0.44 4.37 -27.55
CA GLY A 56 1.47 3.31 -27.55
C GLY A 56 2.78 3.70 -28.24
N LYS A 57 2.91 4.95 -28.73
CA LYS A 57 4.12 5.45 -29.36
C LYS A 57 4.88 6.38 -28.41
N ASP A 58 6.17 6.13 -28.21
CA ASP A 58 7.04 7.04 -27.45
C ASP A 58 7.19 8.39 -28.19
N VAL A 59 6.81 9.46 -27.49
CA VAL A 59 6.89 10.85 -27.93
C VAL A 59 7.69 11.70 -26.94
N THR A 60 8.50 11.07 -26.09
CA THR A 60 9.27 11.73 -25.03
C THR A 60 10.14 12.86 -25.55
N ALA A 61 10.81 12.65 -26.70
CA ALA A 61 11.75 13.63 -27.26
C ALA A 61 11.07 14.93 -27.75
N GLU A 62 9.80 14.84 -28.12
CA GLU A 62 8.99 15.97 -28.61
C GLU A 62 8.07 16.56 -27.52
N THR A 63 8.07 15.96 -26.31
CA THR A 63 7.25 16.40 -25.17
C THR A 63 8.02 17.40 -24.32
N THR A 64 7.38 18.50 -23.98
CA THR A 64 7.89 19.44 -22.98
C THR A 64 7.24 19.14 -21.63
N PHE A 65 8.05 18.95 -20.60
CA PHE A 65 7.59 18.70 -19.23
C PHE A 65 7.65 20.01 -18.42
N TYR A 66 6.65 20.22 -17.55
CA TYR A 66 6.52 21.45 -16.76
C TYR A 66 6.25 21.13 -15.30
N LEU A 67 6.74 21.98 -14.40
CA LEU A 67 6.19 22.10 -13.04
C LEU A 67 4.79 22.70 -13.14
N LYS A 68 3.75 21.94 -12.77
CA LYS A 68 2.34 22.34 -12.94
C LYS A 68 2.02 23.67 -12.25
N ASP A 69 2.52 23.87 -11.04
CA ASP A 69 2.15 25.03 -10.20
C ASP A 69 2.71 26.37 -10.73
N SER A 70 3.86 26.33 -11.39
CA SER A 70 4.54 27.54 -11.90
C SER A 70 4.56 27.60 -13.42
N MET A 71 4.16 26.53 -14.10
CA MET A 71 4.33 26.35 -15.56
C MET A 71 5.77 26.57 -16.03
N THR A 72 6.73 26.27 -15.14
CA THR A 72 8.16 26.35 -15.45
C THR A 72 8.56 25.09 -16.21
N PRO A 73 9.12 25.20 -17.44
CA PRO A 73 9.60 24.04 -18.17
C PRO A 73 10.80 23.40 -17.44
N LEU A 74 10.84 22.07 -17.47
CA LEU A 74 12.00 21.32 -17.00
C LEU A 74 13.14 21.38 -18.02
N ASP A 75 14.35 21.09 -17.57
CA ASP A 75 15.50 20.88 -18.47
C ASP A 75 15.40 19.48 -19.09
N GLY A 76 14.87 19.43 -20.31
CA GLY A 76 14.52 18.18 -20.98
C GLY A 76 13.40 17.42 -20.24
N ASN A 77 13.66 16.14 -19.97
CA ASN A 77 12.70 15.26 -19.31
C ASN A 77 13.12 14.89 -17.87
N LYS A 78 13.89 15.77 -17.18
CA LYS A 78 14.42 15.50 -15.83
C LYS A 78 13.98 16.56 -14.83
N LEU A 79 13.70 16.10 -13.61
CA LEU A 79 13.49 16.97 -12.44
C LEU A 79 14.53 16.61 -11.36
N THR A 80 15.24 17.63 -10.87
CA THR A 80 16.01 17.62 -9.61
C THR A 80 15.38 18.61 -8.63
N ALA A 81 15.62 18.43 -7.34
CA ALA A 81 15.16 19.36 -6.32
C ALA A 81 16.28 19.65 -5.31
N ASP A 82 16.39 20.91 -4.88
CA ASP A 82 17.27 21.39 -3.81
C ASP A 82 16.52 21.67 -2.50
N LYS A 83 15.20 21.49 -2.50
CA LYS A 83 14.31 21.72 -1.36
C LYS A 83 13.37 20.53 -1.16
N VAL A 84 13.10 20.22 0.10
CA VAL A 84 12.06 19.25 0.48
C VAL A 84 10.69 19.78 0.04
N GLY A 85 9.88 18.90 -0.54
CA GLY A 85 8.54 19.24 -1.00
C GLY A 85 7.96 18.23 -1.97
N VAL A 86 6.73 18.49 -2.41
CA VAL A 86 6.07 17.72 -3.47
C VAL A 86 6.01 18.58 -4.72
N TYR A 87 6.50 18.04 -5.81
CA TYR A 87 6.57 18.68 -7.13
C TYR A 87 5.60 17.96 -8.07
N HIS A 88 4.70 18.71 -8.68
CA HIS A 88 3.74 18.18 -9.63
C HIS A 88 4.21 18.45 -11.06
N VAL A 89 4.35 17.38 -11.86
CA VAL A 89 4.84 17.47 -13.24
C VAL A 89 3.75 17.07 -14.21
N ILE A 90 3.58 17.88 -15.26
CA ILE A 90 2.71 17.62 -16.41
C ILE A 90 3.55 17.56 -17.69
N GLY A 91 3.05 16.84 -18.71
CA GLY A 91 3.62 16.79 -20.06
C GLY A 91 2.74 17.51 -21.06
N MET A 92 3.36 18.14 -22.07
CA MET A 92 2.70 18.75 -23.21
C MET A 92 3.35 18.30 -24.51
N TYR A 93 2.55 17.77 -25.44
CA TYR A 93 2.97 17.34 -26.76
C TYR A 93 2.02 17.93 -27.82
N GLY A 94 2.46 18.91 -28.58
CA GLY A 94 1.59 19.66 -29.51
C GLY A 94 0.41 20.30 -28.78
N THR A 95 -0.81 19.86 -29.07
CA THR A 95 -2.04 20.32 -28.40
C THR A 95 -2.47 19.39 -27.25
N PHE A 96 -1.80 18.24 -27.06
CA PHE A 96 -2.09 17.29 -25.99
C PHE A 96 -1.38 17.70 -24.70
N TYR A 97 -2.04 17.49 -23.56
CA TYR A 97 -1.45 17.69 -22.25
C TYR A 97 -2.02 16.68 -21.26
N THR A 98 -1.26 16.36 -20.21
CA THR A 98 -1.74 15.47 -19.15
C THR A 98 -2.64 16.24 -18.19
N GLU A 99 -3.85 15.74 -17.94
CA GLU A 99 -4.79 16.32 -16.96
C GLU A 99 -4.29 16.06 -15.52
N GLU A 100 -3.87 14.83 -15.25
CA GLU A 100 -3.36 14.42 -13.93
C GLU A 100 -1.84 14.54 -13.90
N PRO A 101 -1.29 15.28 -12.91
CA PRO A 101 0.15 15.41 -12.76
C PRO A 101 0.78 14.18 -12.13
N ILE A 102 2.05 13.93 -12.44
CA ILE A 102 2.89 13.04 -11.63
C ILE A 102 3.41 13.82 -10.42
N ALA A 103 3.14 13.32 -9.22
CA ALA A 103 3.70 13.85 -7.98
C ALA A 103 5.07 13.21 -7.70
N VAL A 104 6.09 14.06 -7.51
CA VAL A 104 7.44 13.67 -7.09
C VAL A 104 7.73 14.28 -5.74
N THR A 105 8.06 13.44 -4.75
CA THR A 105 8.40 13.89 -3.39
C THR A 105 9.92 14.03 -3.25
N ALA A 106 10.40 15.21 -2.91
CA ALA A 106 11.81 15.45 -2.55
C ALA A 106 11.98 15.44 -1.04
N ILE A 107 12.93 14.67 -0.51
CA ILE A 107 13.18 14.45 0.91
C ILE A 107 14.63 14.78 1.28
N ASP A 108 14.87 15.18 2.55
CA ASP A 108 16.23 15.44 3.08
C ASP A 108 16.81 14.18 3.74
N MET A 109 16.80 13.07 3.00
CA MET A 109 17.47 11.83 3.37
C MET A 109 17.71 10.96 2.15
N GLU A 110 18.54 9.94 2.29
CA GLU A 110 18.78 8.96 1.24
C GLU A 110 17.47 8.24 0.86
N VAL A 111 17.30 7.98 -0.43
CA VAL A 111 16.24 7.11 -0.94
C VAL A 111 16.84 5.70 -1.07
N PRO A 112 16.33 4.69 -0.34
CA PRO A 112 16.91 3.36 -0.39
C PRO A 112 16.75 2.74 -1.78
N ALA A 113 17.82 2.11 -2.27
CA ALA A 113 17.71 1.23 -3.43
C ALA A 113 16.81 0.02 -3.09
N PRO A 114 16.23 -0.70 -4.09
CA PRO A 114 15.56 -1.97 -3.84
C PRO A 114 16.45 -2.95 -3.05
N ALA A 115 15.82 -3.86 -2.30
CA ALA A 115 16.55 -4.91 -1.61
C ALA A 115 17.24 -5.82 -2.63
N GLU A 116 18.41 -6.36 -2.26
CA GLU A 116 19.15 -7.29 -3.12
C GLU A 116 18.30 -8.51 -3.46
N ASP A 117 18.28 -8.89 -4.74
CA ASP A 117 17.58 -10.09 -5.22
C ASP A 117 18.52 -11.30 -5.15
N PRO A 118 18.30 -12.26 -4.22
CA PRO A 118 19.18 -13.40 -4.04
C PRO A 118 19.11 -14.43 -5.18
N ALA A 119 18.11 -14.33 -6.07
CA ALA A 119 17.90 -15.27 -7.17
C ALA A 119 17.23 -14.62 -8.39
N ALA A 120 17.95 -13.72 -9.07
CA ALA A 120 17.43 -12.84 -10.12
C ALA A 120 16.67 -13.56 -11.25
N SER A 121 17.02 -14.79 -11.60
CA SER A 121 16.33 -15.60 -12.63
C SER A 121 15.11 -16.38 -12.10
N ASN A 122 14.92 -16.44 -10.78
CA ASN A 122 13.81 -17.20 -10.18
C ASN A 122 12.51 -16.33 -10.19
N THR A 123 11.40 -16.95 -10.57
CA THR A 123 10.07 -16.35 -10.55
C THR A 123 9.04 -17.20 -9.78
N SER A 124 9.51 -18.16 -8.96
CA SER A 124 8.67 -18.99 -8.10
C SER A 124 8.67 -18.42 -6.68
N PHE A 125 7.66 -17.63 -6.35
CA PHE A 125 7.59 -16.91 -5.08
C PHE A 125 6.69 -17.61 -4.05
N VAL A 126 6.99 -17.38 -2.78
CA VAL A 126 6.07 -17.70 -1.68
C VAL A 126 4.80 -16.87 -1.85
N HIS A 127 3.64 -17.51 -1.77
CA HIS A 127 2.32 -16.87 -1.82
C HIS A 127 1.76 -16.71 -0.40
N ARG A 128 1.28 -15.53 -0.06
CA ARG A 128 0.53 -15.26 1.16
C ARG A 128 -0.78 -14.56 0.86
N ALA A 129 -1.79 -14.90 1.62
CA ALA A 129 -3.08 -14.20 1.61
C ALA A 129 -3.02 -12.92 2.44
N PHE A 130 -3.72 -11.88 2.04
CA PHE A 130 -3.90 -10.66 2.82
C PHE A 130 -5.22 -10.70 3.56
N LEU A 131 -5.17 -10.66 4.89
CA LEU A 131 -6.33 -10.63 5.77
C LEU A 131 -6.60 -9.19 6.21
N ASN A 132 -7.62 -8.57 5.66
CA ASN A 132 -8.04 -7.22 5.98
C ASN A 132 -9.23 -7.28 6.94
N GLN A 133 -8.97 -7.12 8.25
CA GLN A 133 -9.99 -7.16 9.30
C GLN A 133 -10.50 -5.75 9.64
N TYR A 134 -11.81 -5.57 9.65
CA TYR A 134 -12.47 -4.36 10.18
C TYR A 134 -12.95 -4.63 11.60
N THR A 135 -12.48 -3.84 12.56
CA THR A 135 -12.63 -4.07 13.99
C THR A 135 -12.69 -2.77 14.80
N GLY A 136 -12.62 -2.88 16.10
CA GLY A 136 -12.49 -1.78 17.06
C GLY A 136 -12.73 -2.23 18.49
N THR A 137 -12.17 -1.51 19.45
CA THR A 137 -12.24 -1.81 20.89
C THR A 137 -13.67 -1.87 21.43
N GLY A 138 -14.60 -1.10 20.83
CA GLY A 138 -16.02 -1.11 21.21
C GLY A 138 -16.85 -2.24 20.60
N CYS A 139 -16.27 -3.05 19.70
CA CYS A 139 -16.97 -4.15 19.03
C CYS A 139 -17.01 -5.40 19.93
N GLY A 140 -18.15 -5.66 20.58
CA GLY A 140 -18.28 -6.75 21.55
C GLY A 140 -18.22 -8.18 20.97
N TYR A 141 -18.41 -8.37 19.66
CA TYR A 141 -18.27 -9.65 18.98
C TYR A 141 -16.93 -9.83 18.28
N CYS A 142 -16.11 -8.77 18.20
CA CYS A 142 -14.79 -8.83 17.54
C CYS A 142 -13.79 -9.78 18.22
N PRO A 143 -13.85 -10.05 19.54
CA PRO A 143 -12.99 -11.08 20.15
C PRO A 143 -13.09 -12.45 19.50
N GLY A 144 -14.27 -12.85 19.00
CA GLY A 144 -14.42 -14.11 18.29
C GLY A 144 -13.63 -14.19 16.97
N MET A 145 -13.55 -13.10 16.21
CA MET A 145 -12.69 -13.04 15.00
C MET A 145 -11.22 -13.04 15.38
N VAL A 146 -10.83 -12.32 16.43
CA VAL A 146 -9.46 -12.30 16.94
C VAL A 146 -9.03 -13.70 17.41
N SER A 147 -9.92 -14.44 18.09
CA SER A 147 -9.66 -15.84 18.48
C SER A 147 -9.39 -16.74 17.26
N ALA A 148 -10.19 -16.62 16.20
CA ALA A 148 -10.00 -17.40 14.97
C ALA A 148 -8.66 -17.04 14.27
N LEU A 149 -8.30 -15.76 14.23
CA LEU A 149 -7.02 -15.29 13.70
C LEU A 149 -5.84 -15.85 14.51
N ARG A 150 -5.87 -15.74 15.85
CA ARG A 150 -4.85 -16.30 16.74
C ARG A 150 -4.66 -17.80 16.50
N ALA A 151 -5.74 -18.56 16.46
CA ALA A 151 -5.68 -20.00 16.17
C ALA A 151 -5.07 -20.32 14.80
N ALA A 152 -5.26 -19.47 13.78
CA ALA A 152 -4.64 -19.66 12.47
C ALA A 152 -3.15 -19.29 12.45
N PHE A 153 -2.75 -18.26 13.22
CA PHE A 153 -1.35 -17.81 13.29
C PHE A 153 -0.50 -18.61 14.30
N GLU A 154 -1.12 -19.30 15.24
CA GLU A 154 -0.45 -20.22 16.16
C GLU A 154 -0.25 -21.63 15.56
N ASP A 155 -1.00 -21.99 14.53
CA ASP A 155 -0.93 -23.29 13.87
C ASP A 155 0.27 -23.40 12.92
N GLU A 156 1.10 -24.41 13.13
CA GLU A 156 2.35 -24.63 12.36
C GLU A 156 2.14 -24.73 10.84
N GLU A 157 0.98 -25.20 10.39
CA GLU A 157 0.67 -25.33 8.98
C GLU A 157 0.24 -23.99 8.34
N THR A 158 -0.42 -23.11 9.11
CA THR A 158 -1.04 -21.89 8.55
C THR A 158 -0.40 -20.59 9.00
N LYS A 159 0.44 -20.56 10.02
CA LYS A 159 1.03 -19.36 10.62
C LYS A 159 1.77 -18.43 9.65
N ASN A 160 2.30 -19.00 8.55
CA ASN A 160 3.04 -18.26 7.52
C ASN A 160 2.25 -18.05 6.23
N MET A 161 0.96 -18.42 6.20
CA MET A 161 0.14 -18.36 4.98
C MET A 161 -0.51 -17.02 4.74
N ALA A 162 -0.49 -16.11 5.73
CA ALA A 162 -1.17 -14.84 5.60
C ALA A 162 -0.38 -13.69 6.25
N VAL A 163 -0.72 -12.47 5.81
CA VAL A 163 -0.41 -11.20 6.49
C VAL A 163 -1.72 -10.57 6.92
N HIS A 164 -1.81 -10.14 8.16
CA HIS A 164 -3.01 -9.57 8.75
C HIS A 164 -2.85 -8.05 8.94
N ALA A 165 -3.92 -7.30 8.63
CA ALA A 165 -4.05 -5.89 8.94
C ALA A 165 -5.40 -5.60 9.60
N ALA A 166 -5.38 -4.95 10.76
CA ALA A 166 -6.55 -4.60 11.56
C ALA A 166 -6.92 -3.12 11.34
N VAL A 167 -8.02 -2.87 10.64
CA VAL A 167 -8.59 -1.55 10.40
C VAL A 167 -9.57 -1.22 11.53
N HIS A 168 -9.13 -0.40 12.48
CA HIS A 168 -9.96 0.05 13.60
C HIS A 168 -10.87 1.20 13.15
N SER A 169 -12.07 0.89 12.68
CA SER A 169 -13.02 1.87 12.15
C SER A 169 -14.41 1.84 12.84
N TYR A 170 -14.59 0.98 13.87
CA TYR A 170 -15.87 0.83 14.57
C TYR A 170 -16.25 2.08 15.38
N ASN A 171 -15.36 2.59 16.22
CA ASN A 171 -15.61 3.72 17.11
C ASN A 171 -14.43 4.70 17.19
N ALA A 172 -14.72 5.99 17.09
CA ALA A 172 -13.71 7.06 17.09
C ALA A 172 -12.89 7.22 18.40
N GLY A 173 -13.37 6.64 19.52
CA GLY A 173 -12.63 6.61 20.80
C GLY A 173 -11.60 5.50 20.90
N ASP A 174 -11.47 4.68 19.88
CA ASP A 174 -10.49 3.59 19.80
C ASP A 174 -9.07 4.17 19.67
N PRO A 175 -8.08 3.71 20.47
CA PRO A 175 -6.69 4.17 20.37
C PRO A 175 -6.03 3.89 19.01
N ALA A 176 -6.52 2.89 18.29
CA ALA A 176 -6.07 2.56 16.93
C ALA A 176 -6.98 3.11 15.83
N TYR A 177 -7.94 3.97 16.17
CA TYR A 177 -8.90 4.46 15.19
C TYR A 177 -8.23 5.11 13.98
N ILE A 178 -8.65 4.65 12.80
CA ILE A 178 -8.31 5.27 11.53
C ILE A 178 -9.61 5.61 10.79
N GLY A 179 -9.69 6.80 10.21
CA GLY A 179 -10.87 7.31 9.50
C GLY A 179 -11.20 6.56 8.21
N ALA A 180 -11.16 5.23 8.25
CA ALA A 180 -11.51 4.36 7.14
C ALA A 180 -13.04 4.24 6.98
N PRO A 181 -13.55 3.86 5.79
CA PRO A 181 -14.94 3.52 5.61
C PRO A 181 -15.37 2.41 6.58
N LYS A 182 -16.56 2.56 7.16
CA LYS A 182 -17.11 1.52 8.03
C LYS A 182 -17.52 0.31 7.20
N ALA A 183 -17.25 -0.88 7.73
CA ALA A 183 -17.80 -2.12 7.20
C ALA A 183 -19.32 -2.16 7.39
N SER A 184 -20.01 -2.95 6.58
CA SER A 184 -21.48 -3.16 6.67
C SER A 184 -21.92 -3.81 7.99
N GLY A 185 -20.98 -4.44 8.70
CA GLY A 185 -21.17 -5.06 10.02
C GLY A 185 -19.81 -5.33 10.67
N TYR A 186 -19.80 -5.64 11.96
CA TYR A 186 -18.59 -6.00 12.72
C TYR A 186 -18.84 -7.22 13.60
N PRO A 187 -17.87 -8.15 13.73
CA PRO A 187 -16.59 -8.17 12.99
C PRO A 187 -16.77 -8.45 11.49
N TYR A 188 -15.86 -7.92 10.69
CA TYR A 188 -15.82 -8.15 9.24
C TYR A 188 -14.37 -8.35 8.79
N MET A 189 -14.14 -9.25 7.88
CA MET A 189 -12.82 -9.50 7.30
C MET A 189 -12.93 -9.85 5.82
N GLU A 190 -11.95 -9.46 5.06
CA GLU A 190 -11.78 -9.87 3.66
C GLU A 190 -10.47 -10.64 3.50
N ILE A 191 -10.47 -11.64 2.65
CA ILE A 191 -9.27 -12.34 2.20
C ILE A 191 -8.96 -11.81 0.80
N ASP A 192 -7.77 -11.23 0.62
CA ASP A 192 -7.25 -10.66 -0.64
C ASP A 192 -8.17 -9.60 -1.27
N MET A 193 -8.96 -8.88 -0.46
CA MET A 193 -9.98 -7.94 -0.95
C MET A 193 -10.93 -8.58 -1.98
N ALA A 194 -11.07 -9.89 -1.94
CA ALA A 194 -11.81 -10.69 -2.92
C ALA A 194 -12.97 -11.46 -2.30
N VAL A 195 -12.77 -12.02 -1.12
CA VAL A 195 -13.72 -12.91 -0.46
C VAL A 195 -14.02 -12.39 0.94
N SER A 196 -15.30 -12.08 1.19
CA SER A 196 -15.75 -11.73 2.53
C SER A 196 -15.76 -12.98 3.42
N PHE A 197 -15.18 -12.84 4.60
CA PHE A 197 -15.20 -13.86 5.64
C PHE A 197 -16.23 -13.45 6.69
N SER A 198 -17.42 -14.06 6.62
CA SER A 198 -18.49 -13.75 7.58
C SER A 198 -18.23 -14.41 8.92
N TYR A 199 -18.59 -13.70 10.00
CA TYR A 199 -18.55 -14.20 11.36
C TYR A 199 -19.85 -14.91 11.71
N ASP A 200 -19.76 -16.08 12.32
CA ASP A 200 -20.82 -16.64 13.14
C ASP A 200 -20.30 -16.85 14.58
N LEU A 201 -21.15 -17.27 15.51
CA LEU A 201 -20.88 -17.18 16.96
C LEU A 201 -19.94 -18.27 17.49
N ASP A 202 -19.41 -19.16 16.64
CA ASP A 202 -18.50 -20.24 17.03
C ASP A 202 -17.05 -19.93 16.59
N PRO A 203 -16.17 -19.44 17.51
CA PRO A 203 -14.78 -19.14 17.17
C PRO A 203 -13.97 -20.36 16.69
N ASP A 204 -14.23 -21.55 17.25
CA ASP A 204 -13.48 -22.78 16.88
C ASP A 204 -13.87 -23.23 15.46
N ALA A 205 -15.15 -23.22 15.13
CA ALA A 205 -15.60 -23.47 13.77
C ALA A 205 -15.00 -22.46 12.77
N LYS A 206 -14.92 -21.18 13.16
CA LYS A 206 -14.29 -20.15 12.35
C LYS A 206 -12.81 -20.36 12.12
N ALA A 207 -12.06 -20.75 13.14
CA ALA A 207 -10.64 -21.07 12.99
C ALA A 207 -10.43 -22.16 11.91
N GLY A 208 -11.22 -23.24 11.93
CA GLY A 208 -11.15 -24.29 10.92
C GLY A 208 -11.49 -23.80 9.50
N VAL A 209 -12.52 -22.96 9.36
CA VAL A 209 -12.89 -22.39 8.06
C VAL A 209 -11.80 -21.44 7.55
N LEU A 210 -11.21 -20.60 8.42
CA LEU A 210 -10.12 -19.71 8.05
C LEU A 210 -8.88 -20.47 7.60
N LYS A 211 -8.42 -21.46 8.36
CA LYS A 211 -7.27 -22.31 8.00
C LYS A 211 -7.46 -22.98 6.63
N LYS A 212 -8.65 -23.51 6.37
CA LYS A 212 -8.97 -24.11 5.06
C LYS A 212 -8.90 -23.07 3.95
N ALA A 213 -9.50 -21.87 4.14
CA ALA A 213 -9.48 -20.81 3.15
C ALA A 213 -8.04 -20.35 2.85
N LEU A 214 -7.18 -20.21 3.87
CA LEU A 214 -5.78 -19.89 3.70
C LEU A 214 -5.03 -20.94 2.89
N SER A 215 -5.21 -22.22 3.23
CA SER A 215 -4.57 -23.32 2.48
C SER A 215 -4.98 -23.33 1.01
N GLU A 216 -6.26 -23.11 0.71
CA GLU A 216 -6.76 -23.00 -0.65
C GLU A 216 -6.14 -21.81 -1.39
N ARG A 217 -6.03 -20.63 -0.74
CA ARG A 217 -5.44 -19.42 -1.37
C ARG A 217 -3.97 -19.62 -1.72
N VAL A 218 -3.15 -20.11 -0.80
CA VAL A 218 -1.71 -20.24 -1.03
C VAL A 218 -1.32 -21.46 -1.87
N SER A 219 -2.27 -22.37 -2.16
CA SER A 219 -2.05 -23.48 -3.10
C SER A 219 -1.86 -23.00 -4.54
N VAL A 220 -2.41 -21.85 -4.88
CA VAL A 220 -2.22 -21.20 -6.19
C VAL A 220 -0.84 -20.55 -6.25
N PRO A 221 -0.08 -20.65 -7.35
CA PRO A 221 1.19 -19.92 -7.48
C PRO A 221 1.03 -18.41 -7.34
N ALA A 222 1.97 -17.77 -6.66
CA ALA A 222 2.00 -16.32 -6.58
C ALA A 222 2.28 -15.71 -7.96
N LYS A 223 1.53 -14.67 -8.33
CA LYS A 223 1.70 -13.94 -9.60
C LYS A 223 2.89 -13.00 -9.60
N VAL A 224 3.32 -12.58 -8.41
CA VAL A 224 4.43 -11.66 -8.21
C VAL A 224 5.21 -12.01 -6.95
N GLY A 225 6.51 -11.65 -6.93
CA GLY A 225 7.31 -11.51 -5.72
C GLY A 225 7.35 -10.06 -5.29
N ILE A 226 7.56 -9.83 -4.00
CA ILE A 226 7.65 -8.48 -3.40
C ILE A 226 8.92 -8.46 -2.55
N SER A 227 9.73 -7.41 -2.71
CA SER A 227 10.84 -7.09 -1.82
C SER A 227 10.72 -5.66 -1.32
N ALA A 228 11.30 -5.35 -0.16
CA ALA A 228 11.25 -4.02 0.42
C ALA A 228 12.55 -3.66 1.10
N ASN A 229 12.96 -2.40 0.98
CA ASN A 229 14.14 -1.88 1.67
C ASN A 229 13.76 -0.59 2.40
N PRO A 230 13.59 -0.63 3.74
CA PRO A 230 13.30 0.53 4.55
C PRO A 230 14.57 1.21 5.04
N ILE A 231 14.54 2.52 5.15
CA ILE A 231 15.46 3.30 5.98
C ILE A 231 14.67 4.29 6.82
N SER A 232 15.11 4.54 8.04
CA SER A 232 14.47 5.52 8.91
C SER A 232 15.48 6.51 9.48
N LYS A 233 15.06 7.76 9.60
CA LYS A 233 15.82 8.83 10.25
C LYS A 233 14.85 9.69 11.04
N ASP A 234 15.12 9.84 12.34
CA ASP A 234 14.20 10.52 13.27
C ASP A 234 12.81 9.87 13.22
N ASP A 235 11.77 10.61 12.87
CA ASP A 235 10.40 10.12 12.75
C ASP A 235 9.94 10.04 11.27
N VAL A 236 10.89 9.89 10.34
CA VAL A 236 10.61 9.66 8.91
C VAL A 236 11.09 8.28 8.51
N LEU A 237 10.20 7.49 7.93
CA LEU A 237 10.47 6.20 7.32
C LEU A 237 10.33 6.32 5.80
N VAL A 238 11.34 5.88 5.07
CA VAL A 238 11.32 5.78 3.60
C VAL A 238 11.50 4.32 3.22
N VAL A 239 10.59 3.82 2.39
CA VAL A 239 10.58 2.41 1.98
C VAL A 239 10.54 2.33 0.47
N THR A 240 11.53 1.71 -0.15
CA THR A 240 11.46 1.32 -1.56
C THR A 240 10.98 -0.12 -1.64
N VAL A 241 9.84 -0.32 -2.30
CA VAL A 241 9.25 -1.63 -2.56
C VAL A 241 9.42 -1.94 -4.04
N GLU A 242 9.96 -3.12 -4.34
CA GLU A 242 10.10 -3.63 -5.70
C GLU A 242 9.23 -4.88 -5.87
N VAL A 243 8.57 -4.95 -7.02
CA VAL A 243 7.71 -6.05 -7.43
C VAL A 243 8.31 -6.72 -8.65
N LYS A 244 8.46 -8.05 -8.62
CA LYS A 244 8.94 -8.86 -9.74
C LYS A 244 7.84 -9.79 -10.22
N ALA A 245 7.50 -9.74 -11.49
CA ALA A 245 6.40 -10.51 -12.06
C ALA A 245 6.78 -11.99 -12.28
N ALA A 246 5.90 -12.91 -11.85
CA ALA A 246 5.96 -14.33 -12.19
C ALA A 246 5.19 -14.64 -13.49
N GLU A 247 4.27 -13.77 -13.88
CA GLU A 247 3.53 -13.81 -15.14
C GLU A 247 3.32 -12.39 -15.65
N ASP A 248 3.07 -12.22 -16.95
CA ASP A 248 2.77 -10.92 -17.54
C ASP A 248 1.45 -10.38 -16.95
N GLY A 249 1.43 -9.10 -16.57
CA GLY A 249 0.22 -8.51 -16.02
C GLY A 249 0.33 -7.02 -15.72
N GLU A 250 -0.82 -6.40 -15.51
CA GLU A 250 -0.95 -5.04 -15.00
C GLU A 250 -1.16 -5.09 -13.50
N TYR A 251 -0.26 -4.45 -12.77
CA TYR A 251 -0.20 -4.53 -11.32
C TYR A 251 -0.24 -3.17 -10.65
N ASN A 252 -0.81 -3.13 -9.43
CA ASN A 252 -0.72 -1.98 -8.55
C ASN A 252 -0.11 -2.40 -7.23
N LEU A 253 0.58 -1.47 -6.56
CA LEU A 253 1.27 -1.69 -5.30
C LEU A 253 0.65 -0.83 -4.20
N GLY A 254 0.30 -1.45 -3.07
CA GLY A 254 -0.15 -0.79 -1.85
C GLY A 254 0.77 -1.08 -0.67
N VAL A 255 0.90 -0.11 0.23
CA VAL A 255 1.64 -0.25 1.49
C VAL A 255 0.78 0.28 2.64
N TRP A 256 0.54 -0.57 3.64
CA TRP A 256 -0.11 -0.18 4.88
C TRP A 256 0.88 -0.29 6.04
N PHE A 257 1.05 0.81 6.77
CA PHE A 257 1.89 0.85 7.96
C PHE A 257 1.06 0.41 9.17
N LEU A 258 1.62 -0.55 9.90
CA LEU A 258 0.96 -1.28 10.97
C LEU A 258 1.68 -1.04 12.30
N GLN A 259 0.94 -1.06 13.39
CA GLN A 259 1.48 -1.00 14.76
C GLN A 259 0.95 -2.13 15.59
N ASP A 260 1.85 -2.80 16.29
CA ASP A 260 1.57 -3.78 17.33
C ASP A 260 1.46 -3.14 18.71
N ASN A 261 1.02 -3.92 19.71
CA ASN A 261 0.95 -3.54 21.11
C ASN A 261 0.12 -2.28 21.41
N VAL A 262 -0.90 -1.99 20.60
CA VAL A 262 -1.79 -0.85 20.83
C VAL A 262 -2.75 -1.16 21.96
N TYR A 263 -2.53 -0.56 23.14
CA TYR A 263 -3.40 -0.79 24.29
C TYR A 263 -4.74 -0.07 24.14
N GLY A 264 -5.84 -0.82 24.24
CA GLY A 264 -7.23 -0.34 24.27
C GLY A 264 -8.13 -1.39 24.88
N GLN A 265 -8.95 -1.02 25.88
CA GLN A 265 -9.84 -1.97 26.54
C GLN A 265 -10.88 -2.54 25.56
N GLN A 266 -10.83 -3.85 25.33
CA GLN A 266 -11.72 -4.55 24.42
C GLN A 266 -13.06 -4.85 25.09
N THR A 267 -14.15 -4.44 24.45
CA THR A 267 -15.50 -4.89 24.81
C THR A 267 -15.70 -6.35 24.37
N ASP A 268 -16.23 -7.18 25.25
CA ASP A 268 -16.45 -8.61 24.98
C ASP A 268 -17.86 -9.03 25.39
N TYR A 269 -18.69 -9.41 24.40
CA TYR A 269 -20.03 -9.98 24.62
C TYR A 269 -20.06 -11.50 24.63
N LEU A 270 -18.92 -12.13 24.24
CA LEU A 270 -18.79 -13.58 24.16
C LEU A 270 -18.22 -14.18 25.45
N GLY A 271 -17.63 -13.36 26.33
CA GLY A 271 -17.00 -13.81 27.57
C GLY A 271 -15.73 -14.64 27.35
N ILE A 272 -15.04 -14.45 26.24
CA ILE A 272 -13.82 -15.21 25.86
C ILE A 272 -12.54 -14.40 25.98
N ALA A 273 -12.64 -13.07 26.07
CA ALA A 273 -11.47 -12.20 26.10
C ALA A 273 -10.82 -12.18 27.49
N ASP A 274 -9.56 -12.53 27.55
CA ASP A 274 -8.68 -12.25 28.68
C ASP A 274 -7.97 -10.88 28.50
N ASN A 275 -7.05 -10.55 29.42
CA ASN A 275 -6.32 -9.28 29.36
C ASN A 275 -5.48 -9.10 28.08
N SER A 276 -5.10 -10.18 27.39
CA SER A 276 -4.33 -10.11 26.14
C SER A 276 -5.10 -9.50 24.98
N TYR A 277 -6.42 -9.53 25.01
CA TYR A 277 -7.28 -8.90 24.00
C TYR A 277 -7.30 -7.37 24.09
N ASN A 278 -6.79 -6.79 25.19
CA ASN A 278 -6.61 -5.34 25.30
C ASN A 278 -5.36 -4.81 24.60
N TYR A 279 -4.54 -5.69 24.05
CA TYR A 279 -3.37 -5.35 23.23
C TYR A 279 -3.66 -5.75 21.79
N HIS A 280 -3.79 -4.74 20.94
CA HIS A 280 -4.18 -4.92 19.55
C HIS A 280 -2.95 -4.95 18.67
N GLU A 281 -2.91 -5.93 17.78
CA GLU A 281 -1.80 -6.20 16.86
C GLU A 281 -2.17 -5.84 15.44
N ASN A 282 -1.16 -5.54 14.61
CA ASN A 282 -1.33 -5.22 13.19
C ASN A 282 -2.29 -4.04 12.93
N CYS A 283 -2.39 -3.09 13.87
CA CYS A 283 -3.29 -1.95 13.75
C CYS A 283 -2.84 -1.01 12.63
N VAL A 284 -3.66 -0.78 11.61
CA VAL A 284 -3.35 0.15 10.52
C VAL A 284 -3.25 1.58 11.06
N ARG A 285 -2.08 2.21 10.91
CA ARG A 285 -1.83 3.60 11.31
C ARG A 285 -1.81 4.56 10.14
N SER A 286 -1.34 4.08 8.99
CA SER A 286 -1.33 4.85 7.76
C SER A 286 -1.49 3.90 6.58
N ALA A 287 -2.26 4.31 5.59
CA ALA A 287 -2.35 3.64 4.31
C ALA A 287 -1.95 4.64 3.24
N ASP A 288 -1.13 4.20 2.30
CA ASP A 288 -0.67 5.01 1.18
C ASP A 288 -1.77 5.36 0.19
N SER A 289 -2.91 4.72 0.32
CA SER A 289 -4.05 4.79 -0.58
C SER A 289 -5.36 4.61 0.18
N ARG A 290 -6.47 4.93 -0.48
CA ARG A 290 -7.80 4.94 0.17
C ARG A 290 -8.28 3.53 0.52
N PHE A 291 -8.99 3.42 1.64
CA PHE A 291 -9.75 2.23 2.00
C PHE A 291 -11.02 2.12 1.15
N GLY A 292 -11.44 0.89 0.83
CA GLY A 292 -12.72 0.61 0.18
C GLY A 292 -12.59 -0.17 -1.14
N SER A 293 -13.71 -0.47 -1.77
CA SER A 293 -13.83 -1.31 -2.97
C SER A 293 -13.14 -0.75 -4.23
N SER A 294 -12.79 0.53 -4.23
CA SER A 294 -11.99 1.18 -5.27
C SER A 294 -10.50 1.22 -4.95
N PHE A 295 -10.07 0.56 -3.89
CA PHE A 295 -8.69 0.50 -3.46
C PHE A 295 -7.88 -0.42 -4.37
N ALA A 296 -7.06 0.16 -5.23
CA ALA A 296 -6.22 -0.59 -6.16
C ALA A 296 -4.73 -0.53 -5.82
N GLY A 297 -4.31 0.37 -4.95
CA GLY A 297 -2.92 0.78 -4.79
C GLY A 297 -2.46 1.74 -5.89
N HIS A 298 -1.16 1.96 -5.97
CA HIS A 298 -0.55 2.80 -7.00
C HIS A 298 -0.21 1.97 -8.23
N PRO A 299 -0.55 2.44 -9.44
CA PRO A 299 -0.21 1.74 -10.68
C PRO A 299 1.31 1.54 -10.82
N LEU A 300 1.71 0.32 -11.15
CA LEU A 300 3.04 -0.03 -11.61
C LEU A 300 3.07 -0.24 -13.13
N GLY A 301 1.90 -0.29 -13.77
CA GLY A 301 1.75 -0.57 -15.19
C GLY A 301 1.89 -2.05 -15.55
N GLN A 302 2.16 -2.30 -16.83
CA GLN A 302 2.43 -3.63 -17.36
C GLN A 302 3.84 -4.07 -16.97
N ILE A 303 3.94 -5.24 -16.33
CA ILE A 303 5.21 -5.86 -15.99
C ILE A 303 5.23 -7.25 -16.63
N LYS A 304 6.25 -7.54 -17.46
CA LYS A 304 6.43 -8.86 -18.06
C LYS A 304 7.08 -9.81 -17.08
N LYS A 305 6.85 -11.09 -17.28
CA LYS A 305 7.47 -12.14 -16.48
C LYS A 305 8.97 -11.97 -16.36
N GLY A 306 9.47 -11.93 -15.13
CA GLY A 306 10.88 -11.72 -14.78
C GLY A 306 11.33 -10.25 -14.75
N GLU A 307 10.52 -9.31 -15.23
CA GLU A 307 10.77 -7.88 -15.08
C GLU A 307 10.32 -7.37 -13.72
N THR A 308 10.85 -6.20 -13.33
CA THR A 308 10.56 -5.54 -12.07
C THR A 308 10.00 -4.14 -12.27
N ALA A 309 9.21 -3.69 -11.31
CA ALA A 309 8.82 -2.30 -11.13
C ALA A 309 8.90 -1.93 -9.65
N GLN A 310 9.18 -0.68 -9.35
CA GLN A 310 9.37 -0.21 -7.97
C GLN A 310 8.61 1.07 -7.68
N ARG A 311 8.34 1.28 -6.39
CA ARG A 311 7.82 2.54 -5.87
C ARG A 311 8.37 2.79 -4.48
N THR A 312 8.65 4.07 -4.18
CA THR A 312 9.10 4.50 -2.85
C THR A 312 7.96 5.18 -2.10
N PHE A 313 7.83 4.87 -0.83
CA PHE A 313 6.85 5.41 0.10
C PHE A 313 7.55 6.18 1.21
N VAL A 314 6.93 7.29 1.64
CA VAL A 314 7.44 8.13 2.73
C VAL A 314 6.36 8.21 3.80
N LEU A 315 6.71 7.83 5.03
CA LEU A 315 5.84 7.91 6.21
C LEU A 315 6.45 8.85 7.23
N ASN A 316 5.65 9.82 7.68
CA ASN A 316 5.95 10.57 8.90
C ASN A 316 5.31 9.85 10.08
N ILE A 317 6.14 9.43 11.05
CA ILE A 317 5.72 8.68 12.24
C ILE A 317 5.26 9.69 13.29
N ASP A 318 3.97 9.65 13.64
CA ASP A 318 3.40 10.47 14.71
C ASP A 318 3.40 9.69 16.02
N ARG A 319 4.56 9.68 16.72
CA ARG A 319 4.74 8.94 17.98
C ARG A 319 3.74 9.35 19.05
N GLU A 320 3.38 10.62 19.13
CA GLU A 320 2.46 11.14 20.14
C GLU A 320 1.02 10.68 19.87
N ALA A 321 0.51 10.91 18.65
CA ALA A 321 -0.85 10.50 18.28
C ALA A 321 -1.02 8.97 18.32
N TRP A 322 0.03 8.23 17.92
CA TRP A 322 -0.01 6.75 17.93
C TRP A 322 0.33 6.15 19.30
N LYS A 323 0.76 6.97 20.26
CA LYS A 323 1.27 6.51 21.55
C LYS A 323 2.36 5.44 21.42
N LEU A 324 3.15 5.58 20.36
CA LEU A 324 4.20 4.65 19.98
C LEU A 324 5.37 4.74 20.94
N LYS A 325 5.68 3.66 21.65
CA LYS A 325 6.75 3.57 22.65
C LYS A 325 8.04 3.02 22.08
N ASP A 326 7.92 2.02 21.21
CA ASP A 326 9.02 1.33 20.57
C ASP A 326 8.81 1.32 19.05
N LEU A 327 9.85 1.67 18.29
CA LEU A 327 9.82 1.57 16.82
C LEU A 327 9.74 0.12 16.33
N ASN A 328 10.14 -0.86 17.14
CA ASN A 328 9.99 -2.27 16.81
C ASN A 328 8.53 -2.74 16.79
N ASP A 329 7.61 -1.96 17.39
CA ASP A 329 6.17 -2.20 17.25
C ASP A 329 5.63 -1.74 15.88
N LEU A 330 6.46 -1.09 15.02
CA LEU A 330 6.07 -0.71 13.67
C LEU A 330 6.60 -1.70 12.64
N HIS A 331 5.71 -2.07 11.74
CA HIS A 331 6.00 -2.84 10.54
C HIS A 331 5.07 -2.39 9.40
N PHE A 332 5.14 -3.01 8.25
CA PHE A 332 4.24 -2.67 7.16
C PHE A 332 3.90 -3.88 6.29
N ALA A 333 2.67 -3.92 5.81
CA ALA A 333 2.24 -4.84 4.79
C ALA A 333 2.42 -4.20 3.42
N ALA A 334 3.27 -4.80 2.56
CA ALA A 334 3.35 -4.44 1.15
C ALA A 334 2.59 -5.49 0.33
N PHE A 335 1.61 -5.07 -0.45
CA PHE A 335 0.76 -5.98 -1.20
C PHE A 335 0.56 -5.50 -2.65
N VAL A 336 0.42 -6.45 -3.53
CA VAL A 336 0.20 -6.20 -4.96
C VAL A 336 -1.21 -6.62 -5.33
N THR A 337 -1.91 -5.75 -6.07
CA THR A 337 -3.23 -6.06 -6.61
C THR A 337 -3.18 -6.18 -8.12
N ALA A 338 -4.06 -7.02 -8.66
CA ALA A 338 -4.34 -7.13 -10.08
C ALA A 338 -5.84 -7.00 -10.33
N LYS A 339 -6.19 -6.48 -11.52
CA LYS A 339 -7.59 -6.30 -11.91
C LYS A 339 -8.28 -7.65 -12.09
N ASN A 340 -9.46 -7.78 -11.50
CA ASN A 340 -10.34 -8.93 -11.64
C ASN A 340 -11.77 -8.45 -11.95
N GLY A 341 -12.12 -8.39 -13.22
CA GLY A 341 -13.37 -7.79 -13.67
C GLY A 341 -13.41 -6.28 -13.39
N ARG A 342 -14.32 -5.85 -12.51
CA ARG A 342 -14.43 -4.46 -12.03
C ARG A 342 -13.67 -4.16 -10.75
N ASN A 343 -13.14 -5.19 -10.09
CA ASN A 343 -12.47 -5.11 -8.80
C ASN A 343 -10.95 -5.28 -8.96
N TYR A 344 -10.23 -4.99 -7.88
CA TYR A 344 -8.81 -5.28 -7.74
C TYR A 344 -8.64 -6.23 -6.54
N ASN A 345 -7.99 -7.37 -6.80
CA ASN A 345 -7.74 -8.37 -5.77
C ASN A 345 -6.26 -8.43 -5.46
N VAL A 346 -5.92 -8.66 -4.20
CA VAL A 346 -4.53 -8.91 -3.80
C VAL A 346 -4.08 -10.24 -4.41
N VAL A 347 -2.91 -10.24 -5.02
CA VAL A 347 -2.29 -11.41 -5.68
C VAL A 347 -1.04 -11.89 -4.97
N ASN A 348 -0.47 -11.10 -4.09
CA ASN A 348 0.52 -11.47 -3.08
C ASN A 348 0.71 -10.34 -2.06
N VAL A 349 1.25 -10.68 -0.89
CA VAL A 349 1.55 -9.75 0.19
C VAL A 349 2.78 -10.22 0.97
N VAL A 350 3.54 -9.27 1.52
CA VAL A 350 4.62 -9.53 2.47
C VAL A 350 4.47 -8.63 3.69
N ASP A 351 4.80 -9.16 4.85
CA ASP A 351 4.98 -8.39 6.08
C ASP A 351 6.46 -8.02 6.23
N CYS A 352 6.73 -6.76 6.48
CA CYS A 352 8.07 -6.18 6.44
C CYS A 352 8.35 -5.40 7.72
N LYS A 353 9.50 -5.64 8.34
CA LYS A 353 10.00 -4.80 9.44
C LYS A 353 10.50 -3.47 8.90
N ILE A 354 10.47 -2.44 9.74
CA ILE A 354 11.02 -1.12 9.39
C ILE A 354 12.52 -1.01 9.59
N SER A 355 13.15 -2.00 10.24
CA SER A 355 14.56 -1.98 10.67
C SER A 355 15.51 -2.75 9.74
N GLU A 356 14.99 -3.55 8.82
CA GLU A 356 15.80 -4.41 7.96
C GLU A 356 15.13 -4.64 6.59
N PRO A 357 15.94 -4.88 5.53
CA PRO A 357 15.40 -5.24 4.23
C PRO A 357 14.64 -6.58 4.26
N THR A 358 13.57 -6.65 3.49
CA THR A 358 12.83 -7.88 3.20
C THR A 358 13.13 -8.28 1.76
N PRO A 359 14.00 -9.28 1.50
CA PRO A 359 14.29 -9.73 0.15
C PRO A 359 13.11 -10.52 -0.44
N TYR A 360 13.13 -10.78 -1.75
CA TYR A 360 12.20 -11.70 -2.38
C TYR A 360 12.23 -13.06 -1.70
N GLN A 361 11.03 -13.61 -1.44
CA GLN A 361 10.87 -14.91 -0.80
C GLN A 361 10.50 -15.95 -1.85
N TYR A 362 11.44 -16.82 -2.15
CA TYR A 362 11.30 -17.87 -3.16
C TYR A 362 10.85 -19.20 -2.53
N LYS A 363 10.13 -20.02 -3.35
CA LYS A 363 9.77 -21.41 -3.00
C LYS A 363 10.94 -22.36 -3.20
#